data_f1709671264f89b1d5d98b6c453564a6
#
_entry.id   f1709671264f89b1d5d98b6c453564a6
#
_cell.length_a   1.000
_cell.length_b   1.000
_cell.length_c   1.000
_cell.angle_alpha   90.00
_cell.angle_beta   90.00
_cell.angle_gamma   90.00
#
_symmetry.space_group_name_H-M   'P 1'
#
loop_
_entity.id
_entity.type
_entity.pdbx_description
1 polymer ?
#
loop_
_entity_poly.entity_id
_entity_poly.type
_entity_poly.pdbx_seq_one_letter_code
_entity_poly.pdbx_strand_id
1 'polypeptide(L)'
;SADNFTFYEMLPNFEVVVPEKEQEVKRDIPSSPIERPGVYVLQAGSYRKIEDAQRVRQQLALQGIEANVQRVAVDADVWHRVRIGPLTDLAEVNRLRSKLRGAEFNALVVRVGD
;
A
#
# COMPACT_ATOMS: atom_id res chain seq x y z
N SER A 1 6.29 12.32 -13.40
CA SER A 1 6.83 13.64 -13.63
C SER A 1 6.56 14.57 -12.46
N ALA A 2 7.23 15.71 -12.40
CA ALA A 2 7.03 16.68 -11.35
C ALA A 2 5.59 17.23 -11.36
N ASP A 3 4.99 17.35 -12.52
CA ASP A 3 3.62 17.84 -12.65
C ASP A 3 2.63 16.88 -12.02
N ASN A 4 2.82 15.58 -12.24
CA ASN A 4 1.95 14.58 -11.61
C ASN A 4 2.10 14.60 -10.10
N PHE A 5 3.30 14.81 -9.62
CA PHE A 5 3.56 14.88 -8.20
C PHE A 5 2.83 16.08 -7.56
N THR A 6 2.91 17.23 -8.22
CA THR A 6 2.22 18.42 -7.73
C THR A 6 0.71 18.22 -7.71
N PHE A 7 0.18 17.54 -8.72
CA PHE A 7 -1.24 17.24 -8.78
C PHE A 7 -1.68 16.43 -7.56
N TYR A 8 -0.89 15.45 -7.16
CA TYR A 8 -1.24 14.61 -6.02
C TYR A 8 -1.36 15.42 -4.73
N GLU A 9 -0.52 16.42 -4.54
CA GLU A 9 -0.55 17.23 -3.34
C GLU A 9 -1.83 18.07 -3.23
N MET A 10 -2.53 18.28 -4.32
CA MET A 10 -3.74 19.10 -4.35
C MET A 10 -5.00 18.32 -4.06
N LEU A 11 -4.93 16.99 -3.94
CA LEU A 11 -6.10 16.17 -3.68
C LEU A 11 -6.36 16.08 -2.18
N PRO A 12 -7.62 16.34 -1.75
CA PRO A 12 -7.91 16.47 -0.31
C PRO A 12 -7.72 15.20 0.52
N ASN A 13 -7.85 14.04 -0.07
CA ASN A 13 -7.67 12.78 0.66
C ASN A 13 -6.34 12.13 0.36
N PHE A 14 -5.35 12.93 0.05
CA PHE A 14 -4.11 12.45 -0.46
C PHE A 14 -3.03 12.47 0.60
N GLU A 15 -2.35 11.35 0.78
CA GLU A 15 -1.20 11.25 1.66
C GLU A 15 0.05 11.71 0.92
N VAL A 16 1.09 12.09 1.66
CA VAL A 16 2.37 12.46 1.06
C VAL A 16 2.90 11.29 0.25
N VAL A 17 3.21 11.56 -1.02
CA VAL A 17 3.72 10.54 -1.92
C VAL A 17 5.23 10.67 -2.04
N VAL A 18 5.93 9.59 -1.73
CA VAL A 18 7.37 9.51 -1.93
C VAL A 18 7.62 9.21 -3.41
N PRO A 19 8.51 9.97 -4.08
CA PRO A 19 8.83 9.69 -5.48
C PRO A 19 9.24 8.23 -5.69
N GLU A 20 8.84 7.66 -6.82
CA GLU A 20 9.12 6.24 -7.10
C GLU A 20 10.59 5.88 -6.95
N LYS A 21 11.48 6.76 -7.39
CA LYS A 21 12.92 6.51 -7.29
C LYS A 21 13.43 6.41 -5.87
N GLU A 22 12.63 6.86 -4.88
CA GLU A 22 12.99 6.80 -3.47
C GLU A 22 12.32 5.64 -2.75
N GLN A 23 11.48 4.89 -3.47
CA GLN A 23 10.77 3.74 -2.92
C GLN A 23 11.40 2.45 -3.39
N GLU A 24 11.37 1.46 -2.51
CA GLU A 24 11.67 0.08 -2.90
C GLU A 24 10.36 -0.69 -2.88
N VAL A 25 9.92 -1.14 -4.05
CA VAL A 25 8.68 -1.88 -4.21
C VAL A 25 9.02 -3.30 -4.60
N LYS A 26 8.55 -4.27 -3.81
CA LYS A 26 8.82 -5.68 -4.07
C LYS A 26 7.55 -6.49 -3.91
N ARG A 27 7.44 -7.51 -4.75
CA ARG A 27 6.40 -8.51 -4.57
C ARG A 27 6.68 -9.27 -3.29
N ASP A 28 5.66 -9.59 -2.51
CA ASP A 28 5.84 -10.32 -1.27
C ASP A 28 6.33 -11.75 -1.56
N ILE A 29 7.39 -12.14 -0.88
CA ILE A 29 7.96 -13.48 -1.00
C ILE A 29 7.56 -14.26 0.25
N PRO A 30 6.73 -15.32 0.11
CA PRO A 30 6.14 -15.99 1.27
C PRO A 30 7.11 -16.53 2.29
N SER A 31 8.25 -17.03 1.86
CA SER A 31 9.17 -17.74 2.75
C SER A 31 10.23 -16.84 3.39
N SER A 32 10.25 -15.56 3.06
CA SER A 32 11.33 -14.68 3.50
C SER A 32 10.79 -13.56 4.39
N PRO A 33 11.06 -13.61 5.71
CA PRO A 33 10.68 -12.49 6.56
C PRO A 33 11.47 -11.24 6.19
N ILE A 34 10.85 -10.10 6.37
CA ILE A 34 11.53 -8.82 6.18
C ILE A 34 12.35 -8.55 7.42
N GLU A 35 13.64 -8.31 7.24
CA GLU A 35 14.57 -8.08 8.34
C GLU A 35 15.18 -6.68 8.31
N ARG A 36 15.17 -6.03 7.15
CA ARG A 36 15.74 -4.70 7.00
C ARG A 36 14.85 -3.66 7.67
N PRO A 37 15.37 -2.89 8.64
CA PRO A 37 14.57 -1.83 9.27
C PRO A 37 14.15 -0.77 8.27
N GLY A 38 13.05 -0.12 8.56
CA GLY A 38 12.55 0.94 7.71
C GLY A 38 11.09 1.21 7.97
N VAL A 39 10.53 2.06 7.12
CA VAL A 39 9.11 2.36 7.12
C VAL A 39 8.48 1.63 5.93
N TYR A 40 7.46 0.85 6.20
CA TYR A 40 6.86 -0.02 5.20
C TYR A 40 5.38 0.29 5.01
N VAL A 41 4.94 0.14 3.78
CA VAL A 41 3.52 0.14 3.42
C VAL A 41 3.26 -1.16 2.66
N LEU A 42 2.20 -1.85 3.03
CA LEU A 42 1.76 -3.03 2.29
C LEU A 42 0.60 -2.62 1.39
N GLN A 43 0.70 -2.92 0.13
CA GLN A 43 -0.34 -2.61 -0.84
C GLN A 43 -1.08 -3.88 -1.21
N ALA A 44 -2.34 -3.97 -0.80
CA ALA A 44 -3.14 -5.17 -1.02
C ALA A 44 -3.74 -5.24 -2.42
N GLY A 45 -3.94 -4.09 -3.06
CA GLY A 45 -4.47 -4.07 -4.40
C GLY A 45 -4.57 -2.66 -4.95
N SER A 46 -4.85 -2.56 -6.25
CA SER A 46 -5.03 -1.30 -6.94
C SER A 46 -6.19 -1.46 -7.92
N TYR A 47 -7.14 -0.54 -7.86
CA TYR A 47 -8.40 -0.67 -8.59
C TYR A 47 -8.78 0.63 -9.26
N ARG A 48 -9.37 0.54 -10.44
CA ARG A 48 -9.89 1.73 -11.13
C ARG A 48 -11.19 2.24 -10.50
N LYS A 49 -11.96 1.33 -9.93
CA LYS A 49 -13.25 1.68 -9.30
C LYS A 49 -13.08 1.74 -7.80
N ILE A 50 -13.55 2.83 -7.20
CA ILE A 50 -13.46 2.98 -5.75
C ILE A 50 -14.25 1.90 -5.02
N GLU A 51 -15.37 1.44 -5.61
CA GLU A 51 -16.19 0.40 -5.01
C GLU A 51 -15.41 -0.90 -4.82
N ASP A 52 -14.58 -1.24 -5.80
CA ASP A 52 -13.75 -2.45 -5.69
C ASP A 52 -12.71 -2.31 -4.58
N ALA A 53 -12.07 -1.15 -4.49
CA ALA A 53 -11.09 -0.89 -3.43
C ALA A 53 -11.75 -0.93 -2.06
N GLN A 54 -12.93 -0.35 -1.92
CA GLN A 54 -13.64 -0.35 -0.64
C GLN A 54 -14.10 -1.74 -0.24
N ARG A 55 -14.47 -2.56 -1.22
CA ARG A 55 -14.84 -3.97 -0.94
C ARG A 55 -13.63 -4.71 -0.35
N VAL A 56 -12.46 -4.52 -0.93
CA VAL A 56 -11.24 -5.15 -0.42
C VAL A 56 -10.92 -4.62 0.97
N ARG A 57 -11.03 -3.32 1.19
CA ARG A 57 -10.80 -2.74 2.51
C ARG A 57 -11.72 -3.36 3.56
N GLN A 58 -13.00 -3.56 3.21
CA GLN A 58 -13.96 -4.19 4.12
C GLN A 58 -13.60 -5.64 4.39
N GLN A 59 -13.16 -6.38 3.38
CA GLN A 59 -12.73 -7.77 3.57
C GLN A 59 -11.54 -7.84 4.53
N LEU A 60 -10.61 -6.92 4.40
CA LEU A 60 -9.46 -6.85 5.30
C LEU A 60 -9.88 -6.50 6.72
N ALA A 61 -10.81 -5.57 6.86
CA ALA A 61 -11.32 -5.18 8.18
C ALA A 61 -11.97 -6.36 8.90
N LEU A 62 -12.64 -7.24 8.17
CA LEU A 62 -13.23 -8.45 8.76
C LEU A 62 -12.16 -9.39 9.32
N GLN A 63 -10.95 -9.28 8.85
CA GLN A 63 -9.83 -10.08 9.35
C GLN A 63 -8.95 -9.32 10.34
N GLY A 64 -9.44 -8.17 10.82
CA GLY A 64 -8.71 -7.37 11.78
C GLY A 64 -7.58 -6.55 11.19
N ILE A 65 -7.61 -6.32 9.88
CA ILE A 65 -6.58 -5.54 9.21
C ILE A 65 -7.15 -4.18 8.83
N GLU A 66 -6.57 -3.12 9.39
CA GLU A 66 -6.94 -1.76 9.03
C GLU A 66 -6.20 -1.33 7.76
N ALA A 67 -6.96 -0.99 6.74
CA ALA A 67 -6.42 -0.51 5.48
C ALA A 67 -7.06 0.80 5.09
N ASN A 68 -6.34 1.57 4.29
CA ASN A 68 -6.81 2.82 3.74
C ASN A 68 -6.89 2.71 2.22
N VAL A 69 -7.84 3.43 1.64
CA VAL A 69 -7.91 3.57 0.19
C VAL A 69 -7.29 4.91 -0.18
N GLN A 70 -6.24 4.86 -0.98
CA GLN A 70 -5.54 6.05 -1.44
C GLN A 70 -5.86 6.27 -2.92
N ARG A 71 -6.35 7.45 -3.24
CA ARG A 71 -6.61 7.83 -4.62
C ARG A 71 -5.34 8.37 -5.24
N VAL A 72 -4.92 7.78 -6.34
CA VAL A 72 -3.68 8.13 -7.03
C VAL A 72 -3.97 8.36 -8.50
N ALA A 73 -3.60 9.53 -9.00
CA ALA A 73 -3.71 9.83 -10.42
C ALA A 73 -2.38 9.50 -11.09
N VAL A 74 -2.43 8.67 -12.12
CA VAL A 74 -1.26 8.31 -12.92
C VAL A 74 -1.61 8.61 -14.37
N ASP A 75 -0.95 9.60 -14.95
CA ASP A 75 -1.27 10.13 -16.27
C ASP A 75 -2.74 10.52 -16.34
N ALA A 76 -3.51 9.95 -17.25
CA ALA A 76 -4.93 10.25 -17.40
C ALA A 76 -5.83 9.35 -16.54
N ASP A 77 -5.26 8.38 -15.85
CA ASP A 77 -6.01 7.38 -15.09
C ASP A 77 -6.00 7.69 -13.60
N VAL A 78 -7.09 7.32 -12.94
CA VAL A 78 -7.19 7.39 -11.48
C VAL A 78 -7.27 5.98 -10.95
N TRP A 79 -6.41 5.68 -9.96
CA TRP A 79 -6.35 4.39 -9.30
C TRP A 79 -6.69 4.54 -7.83
N HIS A 80 -7.31 3.51 -7.28
CA HIS A 80 -7.62 3.44 -5.86
C HIS A 80 -6.81 2.30 -5.26
N ARG A 81 -5.81 2.65 -4.47
CA ARG A 81 -4.89 1.69 -3.89
C ARG A 81 -5.27 1.39 -2.45
N VAL A 82 -5.34 0.11 -2.13
CA VAL A 82 -5.63 -0.34 -0.77
C VAL A 82 -4.31 -0.55 -0.07
N ARG A 83 -4.03 0.27 0.94
CA ARG A 83 -2.74 0.30 1.62
C ARG A 83 -2.87 0.14 3.12
N ILE A 84 -1.89 -0.53 3.69
CA ILE A 84 -1.77 -0.80 5.11
C ILE A 84 -0.47 -0.18 5.59
N GLY A 85 -0.55 0.70 6.55
CA GLY A 85 0.61 1.39 7.09
C GLY A 85 0.44 2.90 7.07
N PRO A 86 1.52 3.64 7.32
CA PRO A 86 2.93 3.21 7.44
C PRO A 86 3.21 2.39 8.68
N LEU A 87 4.13 1.44 8.54
CA LEU A 87 4.49 0.51 9.59
C LEU A 87 6.01 0.58 9.84
N THR A 88 6.40 0.66 11.10
CA THR A 88 7.81 0.69 11.48
C THR A 88 8.24 -0.55 12.25
N ASP A 89 7.30 -1.31 12.77
CA ASP A 89 7.57 -2.53 13.53
C ASP A 89 7.65 -3.72 12.59
N LEU A 90 8.82 -4.32 12.47
CA LEU A 90 9.02 -5.45 11.56
C LEU A 90 8.17 -6.67 11.92
N ALA A 91 7.93 -6.90 13.21
CA ALA A 91 7.07 -8.02 13.63
C ALA A 91 5.66 -7.81 13.10
N GLU A 92 5.15 -6.58 13.17
CA GLU A 92 3.83 -6.24 12.64
C GLU A 92 3.78 -6.37 11.13
N VAL A 93 4.82 -5.88 10.44
CA VAL A 93 4.92 -6.00 8.98
C VAL A 93 4.84 -7.47 8.57
N ASN A 94 5.63 -8.31 9.20
CA ASN A 94 5.68 -9.74 8.85
C ASN A 94 4.38 -10.47 9.22
N ARG A 95 3.76 -10.08 10.32
CA ARG A 95 2.46 -10.64 10.72
C ARG A 95 1.38 -10.32 9.69
N LEU A 96 1.34 -9.08 9.24
CA LEU A 96 0.34 -8.65 8.24
C LEU A 96 0.60 -9.29 6.88
N ARG A 97 1.86 -9.46 6.51
CA ARG A 97 2.20 -10.18 5.28
C ARG A 97 1.64 -11.61 5.30
N SER A 98 1.81 -12.30 6.42
CA SER A 98 1.28 -13.65 6.57
C SER A 98 -0.24 -13.68 6.47
N LYS A 99 -0.91 -12.72 7.11
CA LYS A 99 -2.37 -12.63 7.03
C LYS A 99 -2.85 -12.39 5.60
N LEU A 100 -2.17 -11.49 4.89
CA LEU A 100 -2.54 -11.19 3.50
C LEU A 100 -2.38 -12.42 2.60
N ARG A 101 -1.30 -13.17 2.78
CA ARG A 101 -1.11 -14.40 2.01
C ARG A 101 -2.19 -15.43 2.34
N GLY A 102 -2.52 -15.56 3.62
CA GLY A 102 -3.59 -16.50 4.03
C GLY A 102 -4.94 -16.13 3.45
N ALA A 103 -5.17 -14.85 3.20
CA ALA A 103 -6.39 -14.36 2.56
C ALA A 103 -6.27 -14.28 1.03
N GLU A 104 -5.18 -14.82 0.48
CA GLU A 104 -4.92 -14.89 -0.96
C GLU A 104 -4.75 -13.54 -1.64
N PHE A 105 -4.27 -12.53 -0.92
CA PHE A 105 -3.90 -11.26 -1.51
C PHE A 105 -2.44 -11.27 -1.95
N ASN A 106 -2.21 -10.84 -3.18
CA ASN A 106 -0.86 -10.65 -3.73
C ASN A 106 -0.36 -9.27 -3.36
N ALA A 107 0.11 -9.11 -2.14
CA ALA A 107 0.52 -7.80 -1.65
C ALA A 107 1.85 -7.36 -2.27
N LEU A 108 2.00 -6.06 -2.42
CA LEU A 108 3.28 -5.44 -2.71
C LEU A 108 3.84 -4.89 -1.40
N VAL A 109 5.13 -5.05 -1.20
CA VAL A 109 5.83 -4.50 -0.05
C VAL A 109 6.56 -3.25 -0.53
N VAL A 110 6.21 -2.11 0.07
CA VAL A 110 6.80 -0.83 -0.31
C VAL A 110 7.57 -0.28 0.87
N ARG A 111 8.89 -0.14 0.71
CA ARG A 111 9.72 0.52 1.72
C ARG A 111 9.82 1.99 1.35
N VAL A 112 9.30 2.86 2.21
CA VAL A 112 9.18 4.28 1.93
C VAL A 112 10.15 5.15 2.71
N GLY A 113 10.93 4.57 3.59
CA GLY A 113 11.91 5.33 4.38
C GLY A 113 12.67 4.45 5.34
N ASP A 114 13.58 5.08 6.04
CA ASP A 114 14.44 4.42 7.05
C ASP A 114 13.94 4.63 8.46
#